data_ee939bc9496db583c7e6f4026d551980
#
_entry.id   ee939bc9496db583c7e6f4026d551980
#
_cell.length_a   1.000
_cell.length_b   1.000
_cell.length_c   1.000
_cell.angle_alpha   90.00
_cell.angle_beta   90.00
_cell.angle_gamma   90.00
#
_symmetry.space_group_name_H-M   'P 1'
#
loop_
_entity.id
_entity.type
_entity.pdbx_description
1 polymer ?
#
loop_
_entity_poly.entity_id
_entity_poly.type
_entity_poly.pdbx_seq_one_letter_code
_entity_poly.pdbx_strand_id
1 'polypeptide(L)'
;STDITSIDGKQLKAGDKVRLRISNGGASSYFWLTYAGGKITVVANDGNDVEPVEVDRLIIAVSETYDVVVTIPAENTAFEFLATTEDRTNSASYYIGNGIKQLVSPQPRLKYFEGMKMMNDMMKMNGDLDDMGMNMSLNQMDMNVVMYPEITGDAKPKQDDKDPNRYNANALADIVTLNYAMLKSPEKTTLPDVPVKVLQFELTGNMNRYVWSMNNKVVSEADKILVKKGENLRLIIYNGSMMRHPMHLHGHDFRVINGQGEYAPLKNIIDIMPMETDTLEFNANIEGDWFFHCHILYHMMSGMGRVFSYQNQQPNPLIPNPKLARRKLFADDRKMHFMFQNDVATNGNDGEMMLQNTRWSIGSEWRLGYHDMHGYETETHIGRYLGKMQWLMPFIGFDWRYRKMGIDEQEKNLFGQTNTKDNRAVVSVGVNYTLPMLVRFQTEIFTDGIVRLQLMREDIPVTKRLRFAFMVNTDKEYMAGMNYIFNRNLSMRTHYDSDMGFGVGLTFNY
;
A
#
# COMPACT_ATOMS: atom_id res chain seq x y z
N SER A 1 -4.42 -19.13 20.95
CA SER A 1 -5.70 -19.82 20.65
C SER A 1 -6.60 -19.77 21.87
N THR A 2 -7.91 -19.70 21.63
CA THR A 2 -8.94 -19.66 22.68
C THR A 2 -10.00 -20.75 22.38
N ASP A 3 -10.46 -21.45 23.41
CA ASP A 3 -11.48 -22.48 23.28
C ASP A 3 -12.83 -21.92 23.70
N ILE A 4 -13.85 -22.03 22.86
CA ILE A 4 -15.24 -21.63 23.11
C ILE A 4 -16.06 -22.91 23.25
N THR A 5 -16.30 -23.33 24.49
CA THR A 5 -16.98 -24.58 24.83
C THR A 5 -18.42 -24.39 25.26
N SER A 6 -18.78 -23.17 25.65
CA SER A 6 -20.11 -22.76 26.08
C SER A 6 -20.40 -21.30 25.77
N ILE A 7 -21.66 -20.97 25.56
CA ILE A 7 -22.17 -19.62 25.40
C ILE A 7 -23.35 -19.45 26.36
N ASP A 8 -23.35 -18.36 27.13
CA ASP A 8 -24.36 -18.06 28.16
C ASP A 8 -24.64 -19.24 29.13
N GLY A 9 -23.57 -19.96 29.52
CA GLY A 9 -23.63 -21.11 30.42
C GLY A 9 -24.16 -22.41 29.80
N LYS A 10 -24.52 -22.41 28.51
CA LYS A 10 -24.94 -23.63 27.79
C LYS A 10 -23.74 -24.21 27.03
N GLN A 11 -23.47 -25.49 27.27
CA GLN A 11 -22.48 -26.24 26.49
C GLN A 11 -22.87 -26.33 25.01
N LEU A 12 -21.90 -26.13 24.14
CA LEU A 12 -22.09 -26.25 22.68
C LEU A 12 -22.18 -27.74 22.28
N LYS A 13 -23.11 -28.04 21.38
CA LYS A 13 -23.43 -29.39 20.87
C LYS A 13 -23.42 -29.39 19.34
N ALA A 14 -23.35 -30.58 18.76
CA ALA A 14 -23.56 -30.73 17.31
C ALA A 14 -24.94 -30.18 16.90
N GLY A 15 -24.96 -29.49 15.76
CA GLY A 15 -26.14 -28.80 15.25
C GLY A 15 -26.32 -27.36 15.77
N ASP A 16 -25.62 -26.97 16.83
CA ASP A 16 -25.70 -25.60 17.33
C ASP A 16 -25.07 -24.62 16.30
N LYS A 17 -25.74 -23.48 16.18
CA LYS A 17 -25.27 -22.36 15.33
C LYS A 17 -24.68 -21.26 16.21
N VAL A 18 -23.46 -20.87 15.92
CA VAL A 18 -22.73 -19.83 16.65
C VAL A 18 -22.57 -18.60 15.73
N ARG A 19 -23.10 -17.45 16.15
CA ARG A 19 -22.89 -16.17 15.51
C ARG A 19 -21.59 -15.55 16.05
N LEU A 20 -20.65 -15.30 15.17
CA LEU A 20 -19.40 -14.60 15.47
C LEU A 20 -19.49 -13.19 14.92
N ARG A 21 -19.23 -12.20 15.76
CA ARG A 21 -19.08 -10.79 15.37
C ARG A 21 -17.62 -10.48 15.28
N ILE A 22 -17.15 -10.25 14.08
CA ILE A 22 -15.74 -10.13 13.75
C ILE A 22 -15.44 -8.70 13.30
N SER A 23 -14.41 -8.11 13.91
CA SER A 23 -13.90 -6.80 13.53
C SER A 23 -12.40 -6.89 13.31
N ASN A 24 -11.90 -6.34 12.20
CA ASN A 24 -10.49 -6.21 11.97
C ASN A 24 -9.96 -4.90 12.57
N GLY A 25 -9.43 -4.96 13.79
CA GLY A 25 -8.79 -3.84 14.48
C GLY A 25 -7.32 -3.61 14.11
N GLY A 26 -6.81 -4.23 13.07
CA GLY A 26 -5.43 -4.05 12.61
C GLY A 26 -5.17 -2.67 12.02
N ALA A 27 -3.94 -2.17 12.14
CA ALA A 27 -3.55 -0.87 11.59
C ALA A 27 -3.39 -0.89 10.04
N SER A 28 -3.00 -2.06 9.48
CA SER A 28 -2.74 -2.22 8.05
C SER A 28 -2.82 -3.68 7.57
N SER A 29 -3.21 -4.61 8.44
CA SER A 29 -3.21 -6.04 8.12
C SER A 29 -4.59 -6.52 7.71
N TYR A 30 -4.63 -7.34 6.69
CA TYR A 30 -5.79 -8.11 6.25
C TYR A 30 -5.71 -9.53 6.78
N PHE A 31 -6.87 -10.18 6.98
CA PHE A 31 -6.92 -11.55 7.47
C PHE A 31 -7.87 -12.41 6.65
N TRP A 32 -7.38 -13.58 6.26
CA TRP A 32 -8.22 -14.66 5.76
C TRP A 32 -8.93 -15.35 6.92
N LEU A 33 -10.23 -15.54 6.80
CA LEU A 33 -11.05 -16.24 7.77
C LEU A 33 -11.54 -17.54 7.15
N THR A 34 -11.33 -18.65 7.85
CA THR A 34 -11.70 -20.01 7.44
C THR A 34 -12.20 -20.81 8.63
N TYR A 35 -13.03 -21.82 8.38
CA TYR A 35 -13.62 -22.65 9.42
C TYR A 35 -13.49 -24.14 9.11
N ALA A 36 -12.97 -24.94 10.06
CA ALA A 36 -12.76 -26.37 9.89
C ALA A 36 -14.07 -27.19 9.88
N GLY A 37 -15.16 -26.63 10.40
CA GLY A 37 -16.46 -27.29 10.46
C GLY A 37 -17.33 -27.12 9.19
N GLY A 38 -16.82 -26.52 8.13
CA GLY A 38 -17.55 -26.37 6.85
C GLY A 38 -17.77 -24.93 6.44
N LYS A 39 -18.92 -24.62 5.87
CA LYS A 39 -19.26 -23.30 5.35
C LYS A 39 -19.42 -22.25 6.47
N ILE A 40 -19.05 -21.02 6.13
CA ILE A 40 -19.29 -19.81 6.90
C ILE A 40 -20.49 -19.11 6.26
N THR A 41 -21.53 -18.80 7.03
CA THR A 41 -22.67 -18.04 6.53
C THR A 41 -22.54 -16.58 6.94
N VAL A 42 -22.32 -15.69 6.02
CA VAL A 42 -22.28 -14.23 6.27
C VAL A 42 -23.71 -13.72 6.38
N VAL A 43 -24.02 -13.01 7.48
CA VAL A 43 -25.39 -12.51 7.78
C VAL A 43 -25.44 -11.00 7.99
N ALA A 44 -24.29 -10.33 8.22
CA ALA A 44 -24.21 -8.89 8.28
C ALA A 44 -22.79 -8.42 7.91
N ASN A 45 -22.69 -7.20 7.41
CA ASN A 45 -21.43 -6.49 7.17
C ASN A 45 -21.53 -5.04 7.66
N ASP A 46 -20.48 -4.51 8.27
CA ASP A 46 -20.38 -3.15 8.79
C ASP A 46 -21.63 -2.70 9.59
N GLY A 47 -22.20 -3.63 10.38
CA GLY A 47 -23.38 -3.39 11.19
C GLY A 47 -24.72 -3.47 10.44
N ASN A 48 -24.72 -3.69 9.13
CA ASN A 48 -25.91 -3.81 8.29
C ASN A 48 -26.18 -5.28 7.95
N ASP A 49 -27.43 -5.73 8.09
CA ASP A 49 -27.83 -7.08 7.74
C ASP A 49 -27.76 -7.31 6.22
N VAL A 50 -27.41 -8.53 5.83
CA VAL A 50 -27.44 -9.00 4.44
C VAL A 50 -28.21 -10.31 4.33
N GLU A 51 -28.76 -10.60 3.16
CA GLU A 51 -29.28 -11.95 2.87
C GLU A 51 -28.14 -12.96 3.12
N PRO A 52 -28.43 -14.10 3.80
CA PRO A 52 -27.38 -15.05 4.15
C PRO A 52 -26.61 -15.58 2.95
N VAL A 53 -25.28 -15.46 2.97
CA VAL A 53 -24.38 -15.94 1.92
C VAL A 53 -23.44 -17.00 2.50
N GLU A 54 -23.45 -18.19 1.92
CA GLU A 54 -22.56 -19.29 2.32
C GLU A 54 -21.25 -19.26 1.53
N VAL A 55 -20.15 -19.24 2.25
CA VAL A 55 -18.79 -19.20 1.67
C VAL A 55 -17.87 -20.19 2.39
N ASP A 56 -16.79 -20.58 1.75
CA ASP A 56 -15.72 -21.37 2.38
C ASP A 56 -14.74 -20.51 3.17
N ARG A 57 -14.58 -19.27 2.71
CA ARG A 57 -13.66 -18.29 3.30
C ARG A 57 -14.01 -16.87 2.91
N LEU A 58 -13.46 -15.93 3.66
CA LEU A 58 -13.50 -14.51 3.33
C LEU A 58 -12.20 -13.84 3.76
N ILE A 59 -11.85 -12.73 3.11
CA ILE A 59 -10.82 -11.81 3.57
C ILE A 59 -11.50 -10.62 4.22
N ILE A 60 -10.99 -10.20 5.39
CA ILE A 60 -11.49 -9.02 6.09
C ILE A 60 -10.46 -7.91 6.03
N ALA A 61 -10.85 -6.78 5.43
CA ALA A 61 -10.02 -5.59 5.32
C ALA A 61 -9.91 -4.84 6.65
N VAL A 62 -8.96 -3.92 6.71
CA VAL A 62 -8.76 -3.07 7.90
C VAL A 62 -10.04 -2.29 8.19
N SER A 63 -10.53 -2.39 9.43
CA SER A 63 -11.77 -1.80 9.96
C SER A 63 -13.09 -2.38 9.42
N GLU A 64 -13.07 -3.31 8.48
CA GLU A 64 -14.30 -4.04 8.14
C GLU A 64 -14.81 -4.85 9.32
N THR A 65 -16.11 -5.04 9.33
CA THR A 65 -16.79 -5.96 10.27
C THR A 65 -17.71 -6.91 9.53
N TYR A 66 -17.75 -8.17 9.99
CA TYR A 66 -18.67 -9.17 9.51
C TYR A 66 -19.32 -9.91 10.69
N ASP A 67 -20.63 -10.12 10.60
CA ASP A 67 -21.29 -11.10 11.41
C ASP A 67 -21.45 -12.38 10.60
N VAL A 68 -20.93 -13.48 11.13
CA VAL A 68 -20.99 -14.77 10.46
C VAL A 68 -21.60 -15.83 11.38
N VAL A 69 -22.29 -16.79 10.79
CA VAL A 69 -22.82 -17.95 11.49
C VAL A 69 -22.08 -19.19 11.06
N VAL A 70 -21.58 -19.95 12.02
CA VAL A 70 -20.97 -21.27 11.80
C VAL A 70 -21.77 -22.34 12.53
N THR A 71 -21.84 -23.53 11.97
CA THR A 71 -22.56 -24.68 12.58
C THR A 71 -21.54 -25.69 13.10
N ILE A 72 -21.76 -26.25 14.26
CA ILE A 72 -20.94 -27.33 14.84
C ILE A 72 -21.40 -28.65 14.21
N PRO A 73 -20.58 -29.30 13.35
CA PRO A 73 -21.08 -30.44 12.57
C PRO A 73 -21.07 -31.76 13.34
N ALA A 74 -20.26 -31.90 14.38
CA ALA A 74 -20.13 -33.18 15.10
C ALA A 74 -19.92 -33.00 16.61
N GLU A 75 -20.40 -34.00 17.41
CA GLU A 75 -20.13 -34.10 18.84
C GLU A 75 -18.67 -34.43 19.12
N ASN A 76 -18.22 -34.13 20.32
CA ASN A 76 -16.87 -34.43 20.82
C ASN A 76 -15.73 -33.88 19.95
N THR A 77 -16.01 -32.82 19.20
CA THR A 77 -15.04 -32.16 18.30
C THR A 77 -15.10 -30.66 18.49
N ALA A 78 -13.92 -30.03 18.59
CA ALA A 78 -13.75 -28.59 18.62
C ALA A 78 -13.18 -28.14 17.29
N PHE A 79 -13.93 -27.38 16.52
CA PHE A 79 -13.57 -26.95 15.17
C PHE A 79 -12.84 -25.62 15.17
N GLU A 80 -11.73 -25.55 14.49
CA GLU A 80 -10.94 -24.34 14.38
C GLU A 80 -11.63 -23.29 13.50
N PHE A 81 -11.79 -22.09 14.03
CA PHE A 81 -12.03 -20.86 13.26
C PHE A 81 -10.70 -20.13 13.19
N LEU A 82 -10.11 -20.08 12.00
CA LEU A 82 -8.74 -19.64 11.76
C LEU A 82 -8.74 -18.26 11.08
N ALA A 83 -8.04 -17.30 11.69
CA ALA A 83 -7.67 -16.04 11.07
C ALA A 83 -6.19 -16.09 10.67
N THR A 84 -5.89 -16.01 9.39
CA THR A 84 -4.52 -16.03 8.84
C THR A 84 -4.20 -14.67 8.22
N THR A 85 -3.04 -14.09 8.55
CA THR A 85 -2.59 -12.84 7.90
C THR A 85 -2.51 -13.01 6.39
N GLU A 86 -2.77 -11.96 5.63
CA GLU A 86 -2.74 -11.98 4.17
C GLU A 86 -1.41 -12.52 3.62
N ASP A 87 -0.28 -12.17 4.26
CA ASP A 87 1.06 -12.65 3.93
C ASP A 87 1.33 -14.10 4.39
N ARG A 88 0.38 -14.73 5.10
CA ARG A 88 0.40 -16.12 5.58
C ARG A 88 1.56 -16.45 6.52
N THR A 89 2.10 -15.44 7.18
CA THR A 89 3.21 -15.62 8.15
C THR A 89 2.72 -15.94 9.55
N ASN A 90 1.53 -15.43 9.91
CA ASN A 90 0.96 -15.58 11.25
C ASN A 90 -0.52 -15.95 11.18
N SER A 91 -1.00 -16.58 12.24
CA SER A 91 -2.41 -16.94 12.41
C SER A 91 -2.84 -16.91 13.86
N ALA A 92 -4.15 -16.78 14.05
CA ALA A 92 -4.81 -16.92 15.36
C ALA A 92 -6.01 -17.84 15.22
N SER A 93 -6.26 -18.65 16.24
CA SER A 93 -7.30 -19.67 16.22
C SER A 93 -8.25 -19.52 17.39
N TYR A 94 -9.55 -19.69 17.10
CA TYR A 94 -10.59 -20.02 18.07
C TYR A 94 -11.06 -21.44 17.80
N TYR A 95 -11.29 -22.23 18.85
CA TYR A 95 -11.84 -23.56 18.74
C TYR A 95 -13.28 -23.55 19.29
N ILE A 96 -14.24 -23.92 18.43
CA ILE A 96 -15.67 -23.87 18.73
C ILE A 96 -16.20 -25.28 18.87
N GLY A 97 -16.75 -25.59 20.03
CA GLY A 97 -17.19 -26.92 20.39
C GLY A 97 -16.32 -27.57 21.48
N ASN A 98 -16.58 -28.84 21.77
CA ASN A 98 -15.91 -29.59 22.82
C ASN A 98 -15.30 -30.88 22.27
N GLY A 99 -14.06 -31.21 22.64
CA GLY A 99 -13.45 -32.49 22.34
C GLY A 99 -12.17 -32.37 21.50
N ILE A 100 -11.98 -33.28 20.57
CA ILE A 100 -10.77 -33.35 19.74
C ILE A 100 -10.73 -32.13 18.79
N LYS A 101 -9.58 -31.45 18.73
CA LYS A 101 -9.42 -30.29 17.87
C LYS A 101 -9.26 -30.68 16.39
N GLN A 102 -10.18 -30.22 15.56
CA GLN A 102 -10.09 -30.33 14.12
C GLN A 102 -9.57 -28.99 13.54
N LEU A 103 -8.43 -29.09 12.85
CA LEU A 103 -7.73 -27.93 12.31
C LEU A 103 -8.14 -27.63 10.87
N VAL A 104 -8.08 -26.37 10.50
CA VAL A 104 -8.16 -25.91 9.10
C VAL A 104 -6.86 -26.31 8.38
N SER A 105 -6.97 -26.74 7.14
CA SER A 105 -5.79 -26.94 6.28
C SER A 105 -5.06 -25.60 6.09
N PRO A 106 -3.77 -25.52 6.43
CA PRO A 106 -3.04 -24.26 6.33
C PRO A 106 -2.93 -23.81 4.87
N GLN A 107 -3.09 -22.51 4.66
CA GLN A 107 -2.87 -21.93 3.35
C GLN A 107 -1.37 -22.00 2.96
N PRO A 108 -1.05 -22.28 1.68
CA PRO A 108 0.33 -22.33 1.23
C PRO A 108 1.01 -20.99 1.41
N ARG A 109 2.29 -20.98 1.78
CA ARG A 109 3.06 -19.74 1.93
C ARG A 109 3.26 -19.08 0.58
N LEU A 110 3.13 -17.74 0.55
CA LEU A 110 3.40 -16.95 -0.65
C LEU A 110 4.88 -17.07 -1.05
N LYS A 111 5.14 -17.28 -2.32
CA LYS A 111 6.49 -17.17 -2.87
C LYS A 111 6.85 -15.70 -3.03
N TYR A 112 8.09 -15.34 -2.64
CA TYR A 112 8.51 -13.95 -2.50
C TYR A 112 8.31 -13.08 -3.75
N PHE A 113 8.50 -13.64 -4.94
CA PHE A 113 8.39 -12.91 -6.21
C PHE A 113 7.07 -13.14 -6.95
N GLU A 114 6.20 -14.06 -6.52
CA GLU A 114 4.94 -14.34 -7.23
C GLU A 114 3.98 -13.15 -7.19
N GLY A 115 3.86 -12.46 -6.07
CA GLY A 115 3.05 -11.25 -5.98
C GLY A 115 3.49 -10.17 -6.96
N MET A 116 4.80 -9.92 -7.10
CA MET A 116 5.34 -8.95 -8.07
C MET A 116 5.09 -9.37 -9.53
N LYS A 117 5.24 -10.66 -9.82
CA LYS A 117 4.96 -11.20 -11.17
C LYS A 117 3.49 -11.02 -11.52
N MET A 118 2.61 -11.39 -10.61
CA MET A 118 1.16 -11.29 -10.79
C MET A 118 0.71 -9.86 -10.97
N MET A 119 1.20 -8.92 -10.14
CA MET A 119 0.94 -7.49 -10.31
C MET A 119 1.39 -6.97 -11.67
N ASN A 120 2.55 -7.40 -12.15
CA ASN A 120 3.04 -7.04 -13.48
C ASN A 120 2.19 -7.64 -14.61
N ASP A 121 1.69 -8.85 -14.44
CA ASP A 121 0.80 -9.49 -15.41
C ASP A 121 -0.59 -8.82 -15.41
N MET A 122 -1.10 -8.40 -14.24
CA MET A 122 -2.34 -7.60 -14.14
C MET A 122 -2.20 -6.24 -14.84
N MET A 123 -1.07 -5.53 -14.66
CA MET A 123 -0.86 -4.25 -15.36
C MET A 123 -0.86 -4.41 -16.88
N LYS A 124 -0.32 -5.51 -17.40
CA LYS A 124 -0.37 -5.82 -18.84
C LYS A 124 -1.80 -6.10 -19.32
N MET A 125 -2.56 -6.86 -18.51
CA MET A 125 -3.97 -7.16 -18.83
C MET A 125 -4.84 -5.89 -18.81
N ASN A 126 -4.59 -4.95 -17.89
CA ASN A 126 -5.38 -3.73 -17.79
C ASN A 126 -5.13 -2.81 -19.00
N GLY A 127 -3.91 -2.73 -19.52
CA GLY A 127 -3.63 -2.02 -20.77
C GLY A 127 -4.42 -2.58 -21.94
N ASP A 128 -4.50 -3.92 -22.05
CA ASP A 128 -5.27 -4.59 -23.08
C ASP A 128 -6.80 -4.39 -22.91
N LEU A 129 -7.28 -4.26 -21.66
CA LEU A 129 -8.70 -4.04 -21.36
C LEU A 129 -9.13 -2.59 -21.60
N ASP A 130 -8.27 -1.62 -21.29
CA ASP A 130 -8.50 -0.19 -21.60
C ASP A 130 -8.53 0.04 -23.12
N ASP A 131 -7.66 -0.61 -23.89
CA ASP A 131 -7.63 -0.57 -25.34
C ASP A 131 -8.90 -1.20 -25.96
N MET A 132 -9.55 -2.14 -25.26
CA MET A 132 -10.82 -2.75 -25.66
C MET A 132 -12.06 -2.00 -25.14
N GLY A 133 -11.87 -0.91 -24.37
CA GLY A 133 -12.97 -0.11 -23.80
C GLY A 133 -13.74 -0.82 -22.69
N MET A 134 -13.17 -1.83 -22.05
CA MET A 134 -13.80 -2.57 -20.96
C MET A 134 -13.38 -1.98 -19.60
N ASN A 135 -14.31 -1.33 -18.92
CA ASN A 135 -14.18 -0.98 -17.52
C ASN A 135 -14.47 -2.21 -16.64
N MET A 136 -13.46 -2.71 -15.96
CA MET A 136 -13.66 -3.75 -14.93
C MET A 136 -14.30 -3.14 -13.68
N SER A 137 -15.42 -3.71 -13.25
CA SER A 137 -16.09 -3.33 -12.00
C SER A 137 -16.15 -4.51 -11.04
N LEU A 138 -16.43 -4.25 -9.77
CA LEU A 138 -16.71 -5.22 -8.69
C LEU A 138 -17.56 -6.42 -9.15
N ASN A 139 -18.44 -6.22 -10.12
CA ASN A 139 -19.42 -7.20 -10.56
C ASN A 139 -18.91 -8.17 -11.62
N GLN A 140 -17.73 -7.96 -12.16
CA GLN A 140 -17.25 -8.68 -13.34
C GLN A 140 -16.10 -9.65 -13.05
N MET A 141 -15.31 -9.41 -11.99
CA MET A 141 -14.16 -10.26 -11.64
C MET A 141 -13.95 -10.32 -10.12
N ASP A 142 -13.81 -11.52 -9.60
CA ASP A 142 -13.32 -11.71 -8.23
C ASP A 142 -11.79 -11.49 -8.20
N MET A 143 -11.38 -10.30 -7.83
CA MET A 143 -9.96 -9.93 -7.77
C MET A 143 -9.17 -10.77 -6.76
N ASN A 144 -9.82 -11.37 -5.75
CA ASN A 144 -9.15 -12.30 -4.85
C ASN A 144 -8.71 -13.57 -5.58
N VAL A 145 -9.49 -14.03 -6.57
CA VAL A 145 -9.11 -15.16 -7.45
C VAL A 145 -7.87 -14.82 -8.26
N VAL A 146 -7.79 -13.59 -8.77
CA VAL A 146 -6.66 -13.13 -9.56
C VAL A 146 -5.42 -12.92 -8.68
N MET A 147 -5.57 -12.31 -7.50
CA MET A 147 -4.45 -12.03 -6.60
C MET A 147 -3.92 -13.27 -5.86
N TYR A 148 -4.76 -14.27 -5.66
CA TYR A 148 -4.41 -15.47 -4.86
C TYR A 148 -4.85 -16.75 -5.58
N PRO A 149 -4.40 -17.01 -6.83
CA PRO A 149 -4.86 -18.15 -7.62
C PRO A 149 -4.57 -19.48 -6.95
N GLU A 150 -3.50 -19.56 -6.16
CA GLU A 150 -3.11 -20.76 -5.42
C GLU A 150 -4.05 -21.11 -4.26
N ILE A 151 -4.90 -20.16 -3.81
CA ILE A 151 -5.92 -20.43 -2.79
C ILE A 151 -7.25 -20.84 -3.45
N THR A 152 -7.44 -20.53 -4.70
CA THR A 152 -8.69 -20.75 -5.42
C THR A 152 -8.76 -22.08 -6.15
N GLY A 153 -7.72 -22.91 -6.03
CA GLY A 153 -7.60 -24.22 -6.68
C GLY A 153 -6.77 -24.21 -7.97
N ASP A 154 -6.27 -25.37 -8.37
CA ASP A 154 -5.36 -25.57 -9.51
C ASP A 154 -6.04 -25.45 -10.90
N ALA A 155 -6.89 -24.51 -11.11
CA ALA A 155 -7.35 -24.24 -12.47
C ALA A 155 -6.26 -23.47 -13.24
N LYS A 156 -5.28 -24.21 -13.77
CA LYS A 156 -4.49 -23.70 -14.87
C LYS A 156 -5.47 -23.41 -16.02
N PRO A 157 -5.50 -22.19 -16.58
CA PRO A 157 -6.27 -21.92 -17.77
C PRO A 157 -5.81 -22.94 -18.82
N LYS A 158 -6.72 -23.76 -19.31
CA LYS A 158 -6.43 -24.62 -20.47
C LYS A 158 -6.10 -23.67 -21.61
N GLN A 159 -4.93 -23.81 -22.17
CA GLN A 159 -4.30 -22.94 -23.16
C GLN A 159 -5.05 -22.87 -24.51
N ASP A 160 -6.22 -23.51 -24.62
CA ASP A 160 -7.00 -23.66 -25.86
C ASP A 160 -8.33 -22.87 -25.90
N ASP A 161 -8.68 -22.07 -24.91
CA ASP A 161 -9.93 -21.33 -24.91
C ASP A 161 -9.70 -19.88 -25.33
N LYS A 162 -10.02 -19.56 -26.58
CA LYS A 162 -9.89 -18.26 -27.23
C LYS A 162 -10.97 -17.24 -26.85
N ASP A 163 -11.77 -17.48 -25.81
CA ASP A 163 -12.81 -16.56 -25.36
C ASP A 163 -12.32 -15.70 -24.22
N PRO A 164 -12.00 -14.42 -24.45
CA PRO A 164 -11.52 -13.51 -23.40
C PRO A 164 -12.54 -13.23 -22.30
N ASN A 165 -13.84 -13.53 -22.53
CA ASN A 165 -14.91 -13.38 -21.54
C ASN A 165 -15.06 -14.60 -20.62
N ARG A 166 -14.28 -15.65 -20.83
CA ARG A 166 -14.36 -16.91 -20.09
C ARG A 166 -13.40 -17.03 -18.91
N TYR A 167 -12.98 -15.92 -18.31
CA TYR A 167 -12.55 -15.95 -16.92
C TYR A 167 -13.78 -16.18 -16.03
N ASN A 168 -14.37 -17.35 -16.21
CA ASN A 168 -15.49 -17.79 -15.43
C ASN A 168 -14.96 -18.13 -14.04
N ALA A 169 -15.25 -17.31 -13.04
CA ALA A 169 -15.01 -17.60 -11.63
C ALA A 169 -15.59 -19.00 -11.24
N ASN A 170 -16.55 -19.52 -12.00
CA ASN A 170 -17.15 -20.85 -11.86
C ASN A 170 -16.27 -22.02 -12.31
N ALA A 171 -15.16 -21.80 -13.00
CA ALA A 171 -14.24 -22.88 -13.40
C ALA A 171 -13.16 -23.19 -12.34
N LEU A 172 -13.11 -22.42 -11.27
CA LEU A 172 -12.24 -22.60 -10.08
C LEU A 172 -12.97 -23.34 -8.95
N ALA A 173 -13.85 -24.01 -9.27
CA ALA A 173 -14.80 -25.05 -8.97
C ALA A 173 -15.21 -25.32 -7.53
N ASP A 174 -14.40 -25.40 -6.51
CA ASP A 174 -14.89 -25.96 -5.24
C ASP A 174 -14.81 -25.04 -4.03
N ILE A 175 -14.06 -23.92 -4.11
CA ILE A 175 -13.87 -23.02 -2.98
C ILE A 175 -14.52 -21.66 -3.23
N VAL A 176 -15.60 -21.38 -2.52
CA VAL A 176 -16.32 -20.10 -2.60
C VAL A 176 -15.67 -19.07 -1.68
N THR A 177 -15.10 -18.01 -2.27
CA THR A 177 -14.58 -16.86 -1.53
C THR A 177 -15.59 -15.72 -1.56
N LEU A 178 -15.87 -15.10 -0.41
CA LEU A 178 -16.76 -13.93 -0.35
C LEU A 178 -16.21 -12.80 -1.22
N ASN A 179 -17.08 -12.23 -2.06
CA ASN A 179 -16.85 -10.93 -2.69
C ASN A 179 -18.09 -10.03 -2.52
N TYR A 180 -17.93 -8.73 -2.75
CA TYR A 180 -19.02 -7.77 -2.52
C TYR A 180 -20.22 -7.96 -3.47
N ALA A 181 -20.03 -8.54 -4.65
CA ALA A 181 -21.14 -8.83 -5.58
C ALA A 181 -22.15 -9.83 -5.01
N MET A 182 -21.72 -10.67 -4.05
CA MET A 182 -22.59 -11.67 -3.39
C MET A 182 -23.47 -11.04 -2.29
N LEU A 183 -23.10 -9.85 -1.80
CA LEU A 183 -23.82 -9.22 -0.69
C LEU A 183 -25.09 -8.53 -1.21
N LYS A 184 -26.21 -8.77 -0.53
CA LYS A 184 -27.50 -8.19 -0.86
C LYS A 184 -28.20 -7.77 0.43
N SER A 185 -28.74 -6.55 0.45
CA SER A 185 -29.55 -6.09 1.57
C SER A 185 -30.90 -6.84 1.61
N PRO A 186 -31.40 -7.26 2.77
CA PRO A 186 -32.73 -7.85 2.88
C PRO A 186 -33.85 -6.81 2.62
N GLU A 187 -33.56 -5.54 2.75
CA GLU A 187 -34.48 -4.42 2.52
C GLU A 187 -34.00 -3.54 1.40
N LYS A 188 -34.93 -2.78 0.78
CA LYS A 188 -34.60 -1.80 -0.25
C LYS A 188 -33.78 -0.67 0.34
N THR A 189 -32.65 -0.36 -0.32
CA THR A 189 -31.71 0.70 0.06
C THR A 189 -31.70 1.88 -0.90
N THR A 190 -32.73 1.99 -1.73
CA THR A 190 -32.84 3.10 -2.72
C THR A 190 -32.81 4.45 -2.02
N LEU A 191 -32.04 5.38 -2.62
CA LEU A 191 -31.96 6.75 -2.14
C LEU A 191 -33.24 7.54 -2.52
N PRO A 192 -33.50 8.68 -1.84
CA PRO A 192 -34.56 9.59 -2.22
C PRO A 192 -34.44 10.03 -3.70
N ASP A 193 -35.58 10.32 -4.35
CA ASP A 193 -35.58 10.79 -5.74
C ASP A 193 -35.22 12.29 -5.80
N VAL A 194 -33.94 12.58 -5.71
CA VAL A 194 -33.36 13.93 -5.83
C VAL A 194 -32.12 13.86 -6.74
N PRO A 195 -31.72 15.00 -7.34
CA PRO A 195 -30.54 15.02 -8.21
C PRO A 195 -29.29 14.44 -7.55
N VAL A 196 -28.55 13.65 -8.31
CA VAL A 196 -27.31 13.00 -7.86
C VAL A 196 -26.10 13.84 -8.25
N LYS A 197 -25.29 14.20 -7.28
CA LYS A 197 -23.98 14.81 -7.49
C LYS A 197 -22.92 13.70 -7.64
N VAL A 198 -22.28 13.63 -8.80
CA VAL A 198 -21.24 12.65 -9.08
C VAL A 198 -19.86 13.21 -8.73
N LEU A 199 -19.09 12.47 -7.98
CA LEU A 199 -17.71 12.79 -7.62
C LEU A 199 -16.81 11.61 -8.07
N GLN A 200 -15.70 11.94 -8.72
CA GLN A 200 -14.74 10.96 -9.20
C GLN A 200 -13.43 11.08 -8.41
N PHE A 201 -12.95 9.95 -7.92
CA PHE A 201 -11.68 9.84 -7.22
C PHE A 201 -10.80 8.83 -7.88
N GLU A 202 -9.54 9.17 -8.01
CA GLU A 202 -8.48 8.26 -8.33
C GLU A 202 -7.57 8.12 -7.13
N LEU A 203 -7.44 6.91 -6.61
CA LEU A 203 -6.49 6.58 -5.55
C LEU A 203 -5.12 6.40 -6.17
N THR A 204 -4.15 7.16 -5.70
CA THR A 204 -2.79 7.15 -6.23
C THR A 204 -1.79 6.97 -5.10
N GLY A 205 -0.64 6.39 -5.42
CA GLY A 205 0.40 6.17 -4.42
C GLY A 205 1.75 5.88 -5.03
N ASN A 206 2.78 6.10 -4.23
CA ASN A 206 4.15 5.76 -4.55
C ASN A 206 4.75 4.98 -3.39
N MET A 207 4.84 3.66 -3.52
CA MET A 207 5.36 2.77 -2.48
C MET A 207 6.82 3.05 -2.13
N ASN A 208 7.61 3.51 -3.08
CA ASN A 208 9.02 3.85 -2.86
C ASN A 208 9.19 5.03 -1.88
N ARG A 209 8.15 5.86 -1.73
CA ARG A 209 8.16 7.04 -0.87
C ARG A 209 7.07 7.03 0.21
N TYR A 210 6.24 6.03 0.26
CA TYR A 210 5.07 5.96 1.14
C TYR A 210 4.18 7.21 1.05
N VAL A 211 3.94 7.69 -0.17
CA VAL A 211 3.04 8.82 -0.45
C VAL A 211 1.75 8.30 -1.06
N TRP A 212 0.64 8.60 -0.40
CA TRP A 212 -0.69 8.15 -0.77
C TRP A 212 -1.64 9.33 -0.89
N SER A 213 -2.37 9.40 -1.99
CA SER A 213 -3.19 10.56 -2.29
C SER A 213 -4.47 10.19 -3.05
N MET A 214 -5.40 11.14 -3.13
CA MET A 214 -6.60 11.05 -3.96
C MET A 214 -6.55 12.19 -4.99
N ASN A 215 -6.77 11.90 -6.27
CA ASN A 215 -6.65 12.87 -7.35
C ASN A 215 -5.36 13.72 -7.24
N ASN A 216 -4.22 13.06 -6.95
CA ASN A 216 -2.90 13.67 -6.76
C ASN A 216 -2.73 14.71 -5.65
N LYS A 217 -3.68 14.83 -4.77
CA LYS A 217 -3.63 15.74 -3.63
C LYS A 217 -3.72 14.94 -2.34
N VAL A 218 -2.90 15.28 -1.38
CA VAL A 218 -3.08 14.85 0.01
C VAL A 218 -4.11 15.73 0.69
N VAL A 219 -4.62 15.31 1.85
CA VAL A 219 -5.72 16.00 2.53
C VAL A 219 -5.40 17.47 2.84
N SER A 220 -4.15 17.80 3.14
CA SER A 220 -3.74 19.18 3.42
C SER A 220 -3.63 20.09 2.19
N GLU A 221 -3.60 19.50 0.99
CA GLU A 221 -3.56 20.21 -0.31
C GLU A 221 -4.95 20.33 -0.96
N ALA A 222 -5.94 19.61 -0.43
CA ALA A 222 -7.27 19.53 -1.01
C ALA A 222 -8.26 20.45 -0.30
N ASP A 223 -9.14 21.05 -1.08
CA ASP A 223 -10.30 21.75 -0.54
C ASP A 223 -11.31 20.75 0.04
N LYS A 224 -12.11 21.23 0.99
CA LYS A 224 -13.27 20.48 1.46
C LYS A 224 -14.29 20.28 0.32
N ILE A 225 -14.88 19.10 0.29
CA ILE A 225 -15.98 18.81 -0.64
C ILE A 225 -17.26 19.32 -0.03
N LEU A 226 -17.79 20.40 -0.59
CA LEU A 226 -19.02 20.99 -0.10
C LEU A 226 -20.24 20.18 -0.56
N VAL A 227 -21.09 19.80 0.38
CA VAL A 227 -22.33 19.06 0.15
C VAL A 227 -23.52 19.78 0.78
N LYS A 228 -24.72 19.58 0.22
CA LYS A 228 -25.96 20.11 0.76
C LYS A 228 -26.71 19.01 1.50
N LYS A 229 -27.38 19.37 2.58
CA LYS A 229 -28.26 18.43 3.30
C LYS A 229 -29.36 17.92 2.37
N GLY A 230 -29.54 16.59 2.33
CA GLY A 230 -30.52 15.91 1.49
C GLY A 230 -30.07 15.65 0.04
N GLU A 231 -28.87 16.08 -0.34
CA GLU A 231 -28.28 15.81 -1.65
C GLU A 231 -27.85 14.33 -1.75
N ASN A 232 -28.12 13.69 -2.90
CA ASN A 232 -27.56 12.37 -3.19
C ASN A 232 -26.16 12.53 -3.78
N LEU A 233 -25.22 11.73 -3.28
CA LEU A 233 -23.86 11.67 -3.81
C LEU A 233 -23.58 10.28 -4.38
N ARG A 234 -22.92 10.29 -5.53
CA ARG A 234 -22.33 9.09 -6.15
C ARG A 234 -20.84 9.27 -6.23
N LEU A 235 -20.09 8.40 -5.56
CA LEU A 235 -18.63 8.38 -5.60
C LEU A 235 -18.19 7.27 -6.56
N ILE A 236 -17.47 7.62 -7.59
CA ILE A 236 -16.81 6.67 -8.50
C ILE A 236 -15.34 6.70 -8.14
N ILE A 237 -14.81 5.58 -7.67
CA ILE A 237 -13.47 5.50 -7.11
C ILE A 237 -12.67 4.47 -7.90
N TYR A 238 -11.65 4.94 -8.60
CA TYR A 238 -10.69 4.10 -9.30
C TYR A 238 -9.42 3.95 -8.47
N ASN A 239 -8.96 2.73 -8.24
CA ASN A 239 -7.69 2.48 -7.58
C ASN A 239 -6.54 2.39 -8.62
N GLY A 240 -5.89 3.51 -8.91
CA GLY A 240 -4.74 3.59 -9.80
C GLY A 240 -3.40 3.24 -9.12
N SER A 241 -3.42 2.65 -7.92
CA SER A 241 -2.25 2.20 -7.20
C SER A 241 -2.13 0.68 -7.19
N MET A 242 -0.98 0.18 -6.75
CA MET A 242 -0.72 -1.27 -6.67
C MET A 242 -1.03 -1.86 -5.28
N MET A 243 -1.73 -1.11 -4.42
CA MET A 243 -2.15 -1.58 -3.11
C MET A 243 -3.67 -1.51 -2.96
N ARG A 244 -4.20 -2.37 -2.11
CA ARG A 244 -5.61 -2.32 -1.70
C ARG A 244 -5.85 -1.10 -0.82
N HIS A 245 -7.05 -0.53 -0.91
CA HIS A 245 -7.45 0.62 -0.12
C HIS A 245 -8.84 0.42 0.50
N PRO A 246 -8.93 0.09 1.80
CA PRO A 246 -10.21 0.10 2.51
C PRO A 246 -10.63 1.55 2.74
N MET A 247 -11.56 2.05 1.91
CA MET A 247 -12.06 3.42 1.94
C MET A 247 -13.25 3.54 2.87
N HIS A 248 -13.11 4.37 3.90
CA HIS A 248 -14.11 4.58 4.95
C HIS A 248 -14.68 5.99 4.92
N LEU A 249 -16.00 6.10 5.04
CA LEU A 249 -16.72 7.36 5.20
C LEU A 249 -17.30 7.47 6.60
N HIS A 250 -16.82 8.45 7.37
CA HIS A 250 -17.39 8.73 8.68
C HIS A 250 -18.84 9.21 8.59
N GLY A 251 -19.65 8.81 9.56
CA GLY A 251 -21.00 9.30 9.78
C GLY A 251 -22.06 8.84 8.78
N HIS A 252 -21.71 8.10 7.75
CA HIS A 252 -22.66 7.65 6.72
C HIS A 252 -22.40 6.19 6.36
N ASP A 253 -23.49 5.44 6.22
CA ASP A 253 -23.47 4.21 5.44
C ASP A 253 -23.76 4.57 3.97
N PHE A 254 -23.06 3.88 3.06
CA PHE A 254 -23.26 4.02 1.64
C PHE A 254 -23.71 2.70 1.02
N ARG A 255 -24.49 2.81 -0.04
CA ARG A 255 -24.84 1.69 -0.91
C ARG A 255 -23.63 1.35 -1.77
N VAL A 256 -23.25 0.07 -1.82
CA VAL A 256 -22.27 -0.43 -2.78
C VAL A 256 -23.01 -0.86 -4.04
N ILE A 257 -22.72 -0.22 -5.17
CA ILE A 257 -23.39 -0.54 -6.43
C ILE A 257 -22.76 -1.79 -7.05
N ASN A 258 -23.29 -2.93 -6.68
CA ASN A 258 -22.73 -4.26 -6.95
C ASN A 258 -23.61 -5.17 -7.83
N GLY A 259 -24.57 -4.59 -8.58
CA GLY A 259 -25.49 -5.37 -9.43
C GLY A 259 -26.77 -5.83 -8.76
N GLN A 260 -26.92 -5.67 -7.44
CA GLN A 260 -28.15 -6.03 -6.70
C GLN A 260 -29.29 -5.00 -6.80
N GLY A 261 -29.09 -3.93 -7.59
CA GLY A 261 -30.11 -2.93 -7.90
C GLY A 261 -30.64 -2.20 -6.65
N GLU A 262 -31.96 -2.31 -6.40
CA GLU A 262 -32.61 -1.67 -5.25
C GLU A 262 -32.17 -2.24 -3.89
N TYR A 263 -31.58 -3.44 -3.89
CA TYR A 263 -31.13 -4.16 -2.70
C TYR A 263 -29.61 -4.13 -2.53
N ALA A 264 -28.95 -3.12 -3.09
CA ALA A 264 -27.51 -2.93 -2.91
C ALA A 264 -27.15 -2.89 -1.41
N PRO A 265 -26.09 -3.61 -0.97
CA PRO A 265 -25.75 -3.66 0.45
C PRO A 265 -25.28 -2.31 0.97
N LEU A 266 -25.57 -2.03 2.24
CA LEU A 266 -25.04 -0.88 2.97
C LEU A 266 -23.73 -1.26 3.63
N LYS A 267 -22.74 -0.39 3.46
CA LYS A 267 -21.42 -0.49 4.11
C LYS A 267 -20.95 0.89 4.52
N ASN A 268 -20.03 0.96 5.45
CA ASN A 268 -19.33 2.22 5.76
C ASN A 268 -17.85 2.17 5.40
N ILE A 269 -17.36 1.02 4.98
CA ILE A 269 -16.02 0.81 4.46
C ILE A 269 -16.07 -0.13 3.25
N ILE A 270 -15.26 0.14 2.24
CA ILE A 270 -15.11 -0.70 1.06
C ILE A 270 -13.64 -0.86 0.72
N ASP A 271 -13.22 -2.10 0.51
CA ASP A 271 -11.85 -2.42 0.14
C ASP A 271 -11.72 -2.48 -1.39
N ILE A 272 -11.03 -1.50 -1.95
CA ILE A 272 -10.87 -1.35 -3.40
C ILE A 272 -9.54 -1.96 -3.83
N MET A 273 -9.62 -2.98 -4.67
CA MET A 273 -8.45 -3.70 -5.18
C MET A 273 -7.64 -2.85 -6.17
N PRO A 274 -6.36 -3.16 -6.41
CA PRO A 274 -5.60 -2.53 -7.48
C PRO A 274 -6.33 -2.63 -8.83
N MET A 275 -6.38 -1.52 -9.57
CA MET A 275 -7.00 -1.39 -10.90
C MET A 275 -8.53 -1.54 -10.92
N GLU A 276 -9.18 -1.62 -9.77
CA GLU A 276 -10.63 -1.73 -9.63
C GLU A 276 -11.30 -0.36 -9.59
N THR A 277 -12.53 -0.30 -10.12
CA THR A 277 -13.41 0.87 -10.04
C THR A 277 -14.69 0.51 -9.31
N ASP A 278 -14.93 1.16 -8.19
CA ASP A 278 -16.13 0.98 -7.39
C ASP A 278 -17.01 2.21 -7.36
N THR A 279 -18.31 1.97 -7.29
CA THR A 279 -19.31 3.03 -7.20
C THR A 279 -20.09 2.92 -5.89
N LEU A 280 -20.10 4.01 -5.13
CA LEU A 280 -20.80 4.15 -3.86
C LEU A 280 -21.86 5.22 -3.98
N GLU A 281 -23.00 5.06 -3.29
CA GLU A 281 -24.05 6.08 -3.22
C GLU A 281 -24.50 6.28 -1.78
N PHE A 282 -24.72 7.53 -1.41
CA PHE A 282 -25.35 7.87 -0.13
C PHE A 282 -26.12 9.19 -0.22
N ASN A 283 -27.11 9.34 0.68
CA ASN A 283 -27.78 10.60 0.87
C ASN A 283 -27.11 11.39 2.00
N ALA A 284 -26.79 12.65 1.73
CA ALA A 284 -26.14 13.52 2.70
C ALA A 284 -27.16 14.04 3.72
N ASN A 285 -27.47 13.26 4.74
CA ASN A 285 -28.52 13.54 5.72
C ASN A 285 -28.00 13.86 7.14
N ILE A 286 -26.71 13.63 7.42
CA ILE A 286 -26.08 13.84 8.72
C ILE A 286 -25.08 14.99 8.62
N GLU A 287 -25.48 16.17 9.11
CA GLU A 287 -24.66 17.37 9.07
C GLU A 287 -23.36 17.22 9.84
N GLY A 288 -22.28 17.80 9.32
CA GLY A 288 -20.96 17.79 9.92
C GLY A 288 -19.83 17.94 8.90
N ASP A 289 -18.60 17.89 9.41
CA ASP A 289 -17.40 17.67 8.64
C ASP A 289 -17.04 16.21 8.78
N TRP A 290 -17.16 15.44 7.71
CA TRP A 290 -16.95 14.01 7.71
C TRP A 290 -15.70 13.62 6.92
N PHE A 291 -14.85 12.80 7.53
CA PHE A 291 -13.63 12.34 6.90
C PHE A 291 -13.91 11.11 6.03
N PHE A 292 -13.50 11.17 4.78
CA PHE A 292 -13.47 10.05 3.84
C PHE A 292 -12.01 9.71 3.57
N HIS A 293 -11.56 8.52 3.96
CA HIS A 293 -10.14 8.19 3.94
C HIS A 293 -9.87 6.69 3.77
N CYS A 294 -8.67 6.36 3.34
CA CYS A 294 -8.16 5.00 3.43
C CYS A 294 -7.91 4.63 4.90
N HIS A 295 -8.38 3.45 5.32
CA HIS A 295 -8.26 3.02 6.71
C HIS A 295 -6.92 2.32 7.02
N ILE A 296 -6.06 2.05 6.03
CA ILE A 296 -4.66 1.70 6.28
C ILE A 296 -3.99 2.94 6.87
N LEU A 297 -3.51 2.84 8.13
CA LEU A 297 -3.00 4.01 8.88
C LEU A 297 -1.87 4.73 8.15
N TYR A 298 -0.94 4.01 7.53
CA TYR A 298 0.14 4.62 6.74
C TYR A 298 -0.39 5.46 5.58
N HIS A 299 -1.42 4.99 4.88
CA HIS A 299 -2.04 5.71 3.78
C HIS A 299 -2.79 6.94 4.27
N MET A 300 -3.56 6.80 5.35
CA MET A 300 -4.29 7.89 5.98
C MET A 300 -3.34 8.99 6.46
N MET A 301 -2.30 8.63 7.21
CA MET A 301 -1.32 9.59 7.76
C MET A 301 -0.48 10.25 6.66
N SER A 302 -0.26 9.57 5.53
CA SER A 302 0.36 10.17 4.34
C SER A 302 -0.56 11.10 3.57
N GLY A 303 -1.85 11.19 3.96
CA GLY A 303 -2.80 12.16 3.42
C GLY A 303 -3.84 11.60 2.45
N MET A 304 -4.04 10.25 2.37
CA MET A 304 -5.09 9.66 1.55
C MET A 304 -6.46 9.86 2.19
N GLY A 305 -7.04 11.04 1.99
CA GLY A 305 -8.35 11.37 2.50
C GLY A 305 -8.91 12.67 1.94
N ARG A 306 -10.21 12.88 2.19
CA ARG A 306 -10.99 14.08 1.87
C ARG A 306 -11.93 14.41 3.01
N VAL A 307 -12.30 15.66 3.13
CA VAL A 307 -13.30 16.11 4.09
C VAL A 307 -14.56 16.52 3.33
N PHE A 308 -15.66 15.81 3.57
CA PHE A 308 -16.99 16.24 3.18
C PHE A 308 -17.50 17.23 4.21
N SER A 309 -17.95 18.42 3.78
CA SER A 309 -18.38 19.51 4.64
C SER A 309 -19.76 19.99 4.24
N TYR A 310 -20.70 19.96 5.17
CA TYR A 310 -22.06 20.41 4.92
C TYR A 310 -22.12 21.93 4.87
N GLN A 311 -22.82 22.44 3.84
CA GLN A 311 -23.04 23.88 3.69
C GLN A 311 -24.02 24.35 4.78
N ASN A 312 -23.75 25.53 5.34
CA ASN A 312 -24.60 26.18 6.34
C ASN A 312 -24.86 25.35 7.63
N GLN A 313 -23.97 24.43 7.93
CA GLN A 313 -24.06 23.62 9.15
C GLN A 313 -23.88 24.47 10.42
N GLN A 314 -24.55 24.06 11.49
CA GLN A 314 -24.34 24.65 12.81
C GLN A 314 -22.96 24.24 13.37
N PRO A 315 -22.29 25.11 14.13
CA PRO A 315 -21.04 24.75 14.80
C PRO A 315 -21.22 23.49 15.67
N ASN A 316 -20.34 22.50 15.49
CA ASN A 316 -20.37 21.30 16.31
C ASN A 316 -19.83 21.62 17.72
N PRO A 317 -20.64 21.46 18.81
CA PRO A 317 -20.20 21.73 20.17
C PRO A 317 -18.98 20.90 20.61
N LEU A 318 -18.83 19.70 20.05
CA LEU A 318 -17.70 18.80 20.33
C LEU A 318 -16.39 19.27 19.65
N ILE A 319 -16.49 20.20 18.70
CA ILE A 319 -15.34 20.77 17.99
C ILE A 319 -15.38 22.29 18.14
N PRO A 320 -15.09 22.82 19.33
CA PRO A 320 -15.21 24.26 19.62
C PRO A 320 -14.25 25.11 18.76
N ASN A 321 -13.19 24.51 18.24
CA ASN A 321 -12.24 25.19 17.35
C ASN A 321 -12.00 24.36 16.07
N PRO A 322 -12.86 24.48 15.04
CA PRO A 322 -12.70 23.74 13.79
C PRO A 322 -11.39 24.02 13.04
N LYS A 323 -10.85 25.25 13.18
CA LYS A 323 -9.53 25.59 12.58
C LYS A 323 -8.40 24.79 13.20
N LEU A 324 -8.41 24.64 14.53
CA LEU A 324 -7.41 23.83 15.23
C LEU A 324 -7.54 22.34 14.91
N ALA A 325 -8.77 21.80 14.87
CA ALA A 325 -9.02 20.42 14.51
C ALA A 325 -8.50 20.12 13.09
N ARG A 326 -8.79 20.98 12.11
CA ARG A 326 -8.27 20.87 10.75
C ARG A 326 -6.74 20.96 10.69
N ARG A 327 -6.15 21.85 11.48
CA ARG A 327 -4.69 22.00 11.56
C ARG A 327 -4.02 20.74 12.09
N LYS A 328 -4.64 20.04 13.05
CA LYS A 328 -4.16 18.74 13.55
C LYS A 328 -4.26 17.65 12.49
N LEU A 329 -5.40 17.55 11.79
CA LEU A 329 -5.58 16.60 10.69
C LEU A 329 -4.51 16.79 9.59
N PHE A 330 -4.16 18.05 9.27
CA PHE A 330 -3.18 18.36 8.23
C PHE A 330 -1.72 18.25 8.71
N ALA A 331 -1.50 18.06 10.00
CA ALA A 331 -0.14 17.96 10.53
C ALA A 331 0.55 16.66 10.13
N ASP A 332 -0.22 15.57 9.95
CA ASP A 332 0.33 14.26 9.68
C ASP A 332 0.99 14.18 8.30
N ASP A 333 0.30 14.62 7.24
CA ASP A 333 0.83 14.59 5.87
C ASP A 333 1.87 15.69 5.56
N ARG A 334 2.02 16.66 6.47
CA ARG A 334 3.06 17.71 6.42
C ARG A 334 4.28 17.42 7.27
N LYS A 335 4.20 16.40 8.12
CA LYS A 335 5.29 16.04 9.01
C LYS A 335 6.53 15.66 8.22
N MET A 336 7.67 16.24 8.61
CA MET A 336 8.98 15.81 8.11
C MET A 336 9.40 14.56 8.87
N HIS A 337 9.73 13.51 8.12
CA HIS A 337 10.25 12.25 8.65
C HIS A 337 11.75 12.22 8.48
N PHE A 338 12.45 11.88 9.56
CA PHE A 338 13.89 11.73 9.57
C PHE A 338 14.26 10.28 9.29
N MET A 339 15.21 10.08 8.40
CA MET A 339 15.84 8.81 8.07
C MET A 339 17.35 8.98 8.17
N PHE A 340 18.02 7.97 8.65
CA PHE A 340 19.47 7.95 8.79
C PHE A 340 19.99 6.55 8.50
N GLN A 341 21.04 6.49 7.67
CA GLN A 341 21.78 5.27 7.40
C GLN A 341 23.27 5.58 7.53
N ASN A 342 24.02 4.70 8.16
CA ASN A 342 25.46 4.81 8.25
C ASN A 342 26.11 3.44 8.07
N ASP A 343 27.02 3.34 7.13
CA ASP A 343 27.83 2.16 6.82
C ASP A 343 29.25 2.38 7.31
N VAL A 344 29.69 1.56 8.27
CA VAL A 344 31.04 1.55 8.78
C VAL A 344 31.76 0.36 8.17
N ALA A 345 32.52 0.60 7.12
CA ALA A 345 33.20 -0.42 6.32
C ALA A 345 34.72 -0.38 6.52
N THR A 346 35.42 -1.41 6.03
CA THR A 346 36.89 -1.52 6.15
C THR A 346 37.64 -0.50 5.30
N ASN A 347 37.02 0.04 4.23
CA ASN A 347 37.61 1.01 3.32
C ASN A 347 37.19 2.47 3.58
N GLY A 348 36.15 2.70 4.39
CA GLY A 348 35.63 4.03 4.69
C GLY A 348 34.34 4.00 5.49
N ASN A 349 33.74 5.17 5.65
CA ASN A 349 32.43 5.38 6.25
C ASN A 349 31.53 6.09 5.24
N ASP A 350 30.46 5.41 4.84
CA ASP A 350 29.43 5.97 3.98
C ASP A 350 28.16 6.20 4.77
N GLY A 351 27.42 7.26 4.46
CA GLY A 351 26.15 7.46 5.13
C GLY A 351 25.23 8.42 4.41
N GLU A 352 23.99 8.39 4.84
CA GLU A 352 22.93 9.25 4.36
C GLU A 352 22.07 9.69 5.52
N MET A 353 21.65 10.94 5.48
CA MET A 353 20.55 11.43 6.30
C MET A 353 19.54 12.15 5.43
N MET A 354 18.27 11.95 5.73
CA MET A 354 17.17 12.51 4.95
C MET A 354 16.07 13.03 5.85
N LEU A 355 15.57 14.21 5.53
CA LEU A 355 14.33 14.80 6.05
C LEU A 355 13.35 14.92 4.90
N GLN A 356 12.26 14.20 4.95
CA GLN A 356 11.28 14.23 3.86
C GLN A 356 9.84 14.21 4.34
N ASN A 357 8.97 14.80 3.55
CA ASN A 357 7.52 14.65 3.66
C ASN A 357 6.93 14.31 2.28
N THR A 358 5.62 14.48 2.14
CA THR A 358 4.88 14.19 0.90
C THR A 358 5.47 14.86 -0.34
N ARG A 359 6.02 16.08 -0.21
CA ARG A 359 6.48 16.88 -1.37
C ARG A 359 7.94 17.28 -1.31
N TRP A 360 8.52 17.44 -0.13
CA TRP A 360 9.87 17.95 0.03
C TRP A 360 10.83 16.87 0.50
N SER A 361 12.05 16.94 0.02
CA SER A 361 13.17 16.13 0.45
C SER A 361 14.40 17.00 0.67
N ILE A 362 15.04 16.85 1.83
CA ILE A 362 16.33 17.42 2.16
C ILE A 362 17.20 16.24 2.53
N GLY A 363 18.17 15.92 1.70
CA GLY A 363 19.07 14.78 1.90
C GLY A 363 20.51 15.25 1.93
N SER A 364 21.33 14.58 2.72
CA SER A 364 22.77 14.73 2.71
C SER A 364 23.41 13.36 2.76
N GLU A 365 24.23 13.08 1.77
CA GLU A 365 25.02 11.86 1.67
C GLU A 365 26.47 12.20 1.95
N TRP A 366 27.21 11.31 2.58
CA TRP A 366 28.64 11.49 2.81
C TRP A 366 29.40 10.19 2.56
N ARG A 367 30.64 10.38 2.17
CA ARG A 367 31.60 9.32 1.98
C ARG A 367 32.93 9.79 2.57
N LEU A 368 33.45 9.07 3.56
CA LEU A 368 34.65 9.42 4.33
C LEU A 368 35.67 8.29 4.23
N GLY A 369 36.75 8.52 3.53
CA GLY A 369 37.88 7.61 3.47
C GLY A 369 38.73 7.66 4.73
N TYR A 370 39.37 6.54 5.10
CA TYR A 370 40.27 6.48 6.26
C TYR A 370 41.68 6.97 5.94
N HIS A 371 41.95 7.27 4.68
CA HIS A 371 43.26 7.76 4.21
C HIS A 371 43.08 9.00 3.33
N ASP A 372 44.06 9.89 3.34
CA ASP A 372 44.03 11.13 2.56
C ASP A 372 43.84 10.89 1.03
N MET A 373 44.27 9.75 0.53
CA MET A 373 44.07 9.39 -0.88
C MET A 373 42.64 9.03 -1.22
N HIS A 374 41.82 8.61 -0.24
CA HIS A 374 40.40 8.36 -0.41
C HIS A 374 39.58 9.62 -0.21
N GLY A 375 40.06 10.54 0.62
CA GLY A 375 39.44 11.83 0.88
C GLY A 375 38.08 11.77 1.53
N TYR A 376 37.31 12.79 1.28
CA TYR A 376 35.90 12.85 1.69
C TYR A 376 35.05 13.49 0.61
N GLU A 377 33.77 13.15 0.60
CA GLU A 377 32.75 13.67 -0.26
C GLU A 377 31.45 13.86 0.51
N THR A 378 30.79 14.98 0.31
CA THR A 378 29.45 15.24 0.83
C THR A 378 28.60 15.87 -0.24
N GLU A 379 27.40 15.31 -0.44
CA GLU A 379 26.40 15.86 -1.35
C GLU A 379 25.15 16.18 -0.55
N THR A 380 24.65 17.41 -0.67
CA THR A 380 23.41 17.81 -0.02
C THR A 380 22.42 18.31 -1.04
N HIS A 381 21.21 17.78 -1.05
CA HIS A 381 20.17 18.15 -1.99
C HIS A 381 18.91 18.62 -1.28
N ILE A 382 18.30 19.68 -1.80
CA ILE A 382 16.98 20.16 -1.42
C ILE A 382 16.10 20.11 -2.65
N GLY A 383 15.14 19.20 -2.68
CA GLY A 383 14.29 18.94 -3.81
C GLY A 383 12.81 18.94 -3.49
N ARG A 384 12.00 19.09 -4.53
CA ARG A 384 10.55 18.99 -4.45
C ARG A 384 10.03 18.00 -5.46
N TYR A 385 9.28 17.01 -5.01
CA TYR A 385 8.63 16.04 -5.87
C TYR A 385 7.43 16.63 -6.61
N LEU A 386 7.36 16.37 -7.91
CA LEU A 386 6.35 16.89 -8.83
C LEU A 386 5.60 15.75 -9.52
N GLY A 387 4.42 16.07 -10.01
CA GLY A 387 3.59 15.16 -10.79
C GLY A 387 2.79 14.16 -9.95
N LYS A 388 1.95 13.40 -10.63
CA LYS A 388 1.01 12.44 -10.08
C LYS A 388 1.73 11.29 -9.35
N MET A 389 2.67 10.66 -10.01
CA MET A 389 3.44 9.56 -9.47
C MET A 389 4.67 10.00 -8.69
N GLN A 390 4.97 11.31 -8.66
CA GLN A 390 6.13 11.88 -7.97
C GLN A 390 7.47 11.27 -8.40
N TRP A 391 7.58 10.93 -9.66
CA TRP A 391 8.82 10.39 -10.22
C TRP A 391 9.85 11.47 -10.55
N LEU A 392 9.38 12.71 -10.69
CA LEU A 392 10.21 13.87 -11.01
C LEU A 392 10.50 14.71 -9.76
N MET A 393 11.77 14.96 -9.49
CA MET A 393 12.22 15.81 -8.40
C MET A 393 13.32 16.76 -8.86
N PRO A 394 13.00 18.00 -9.28
CA PRO A 394 14.01 19.05 -9.38
C PRO A 394 14.58 19.38 -8.00
N PHE A 395 15.86 19.69 -7.95
CA PHE A 395 16.57 20.02 -6.73
C PHE A 395 17.66 21.06 -6.94
N ILE A 396 18.06 21.67 -5.83
CA ILE A 396 19.31 22.46 -5.70
C ILE A 396 20.22 21.65 -4.81
N GLY A 397 21.49 21.53 -5.21
CA GLY A 397 22.50 20.76 -4.50
C GLY A 397 23.71 21.56 -4.10
N PHE A 398 24.45 21.02 -3.15
CA PHE A 398 25.77 21.47 -2.75
C PHE A 398 26.66 20.24 -2.66
N ASP A 399 27.78 20.26 -3.39
CA ASP A 399 28.77 19.20 -3.46
C ASP A 399 30.08 19.74 -2.88
N TRP A 400 30.61 19.03 -1.88
CA TRP A 400 31.89 19.33 -1.26
C TRP A 400 32.74 18.09 -1.18
N ARG A 401 33.88 18.13 -1.90
CA ARG A 401 34.80 17.02 -2.07
C ARG A 401 36.22 17.45 -1.79
N TYR A 402 36.98 16.55 -1.19
CA TYR A 402 38.43 16.65 -1.06
C TYR A 402 39.07 15.27 -1.23
N ARG A 403 40.05 15.18 -2.09
CA ARG A 403 40.91 13.99 -2.26
C ARG A 403 42.31 14.48 -2.57
N LYS A 404 43.33 13.90 -1.91
CA LYS A 404 44.72 14.19 -2.26
C LYS A 404 45.07 13.50 -3.57
N MET A 405 45.23 14.28 -4.63
CA MET A 405 45.60 13.80 -5.97
C MET A 405 47.09 13.94 -6.24
N GLY A 406 47.66 13.01 -6.99
CA GLY A 406 49.01 13.12 -7.53
C GLY A 406 49.11 14.21 -8.59
N ILE A 407 50.33 14.74 -8.84
CA ILE A 407 50.60 15.89 -9.71
C ILE A 407 50.11 15.67 -11.17
N ASP A 408 49.96 14.42 -11.62
CA ASP A 408 49.55 14.05 -12.97
C ASP A 408 48.17 13.40 -13.09
N GLU A 409 47.39 13.35 -11.99
CA GLU A 409 46.08 12.66 -11.93
C GLU A 409 44.92 13.65 -12.26
N GLN A 410 44.88 14.19 -13.48
CA GLN A 410 43.69 14.87 -13.96
C GLN A 410 42.77 13.92 -14.70
N GLU A 411 41.72 13.46 -14.03
CA GLU A 411 40.70 12.64 -14.68
C GLU A 411 39.74 13.48 -15.49
N LYS A 412 39.47 13.04 -16.72
CA LYS A 412 38.41 13.60 -17.58
C LYS A 412 37.17 12.72 -17.49
N ASN A 413 36.03 13.36 -17.29
CA ASN A 413 34.75 12.67 -17.35
C ASN A 413 34.42 12.19 -18.78
N LEU A 414 33.28 11.52 -18.98
CA LEU A 414 32.88 11.03 -20.31
C LEU A 414 32.61 12.14 -21.31
N PHE A 415 32.39 13.37 -20.89
CA PHE A 415 32.22 14.55 -21.75
C PHE A 415 33.54 15.28 -22.06
N GLY A 416 34.67 14.77 -21.57
CA GLY A 416 35.98 15.36 -21.74
C GLY A 416 36.25 16.56 -20.81
N GLN A 417 35.37 16.84 -19.86
CA GLN A 417 35.54 17.88 -18.85
C GLN A 417 36.50 17.37 -17.76
N THR A 418 37.38 18.25 -17.30
CA THR A 418 38.30 17.91 -16.22
C THR A 418 37.57 17.95 -14.89
N ASN A 419 37.51 16.78 -14.23
CA ASN A 419 36.96 16.65 -12.89
C ASN A 419 38.11 16.78 -11.87
N THR A 420 38.12 17.81 -11.06
CA THR A 420 39.07 17.97 -9.97
C THR A 420 38.42 17.53 -8.69
N LYS A 421 38.83 16.37 -8.15
CA LYS A 421 38.42 15.86 -6.85
C LYS A 421 39.23 16.40 -5.68
N ASP A 422 40.23 17.20 -5.99
CA ASP A 422 41.27 17.66 -5.08
C ASP A 422 40.76 18.61 -3.99
N ASN A 423 40.01 19.62 -4.36
CA ASN A 423 39.28 20.50 -3.45
C ASN A 423 38.16 21.20 -4.22
N ARG A 424 36.95 20.72 -4.04
CA ARG A 424 35.80 21.20 -4.80
C ARG A 424 34.65 21.51 -3.87
N ALA A 425 34.16 22.74 -3.92
CA ALA A 425 32.95 23.18 -3.21
C ALA A 425 32.08 23.94 -4.20
N VAL A 426 31.01 23.33 -4.67
CA VAL A 426 30.18 23.85 -5.76
C VAL A 426 28.70 23.68 -5.46
N VAL A 427 27.90 24.59 -5.99
CA VAL A 427 26.44 24.47 -6.00
C VAL A 427 26.01 23.80 -7.30
N SER A 428 24.98 23.01 -7.24
CA SER A 428 24.38 22.37 -8.41
C SER A 428 22.88 22.68 -8.52
N VAL A 429 22.38 22.53 -9.73
CA VAL A 429 20.96 22.38 -10.00
C VAL A 429 20.75 21.09 -10.79
N GLY A 430 19.73 20.36 -10.44
CA GLY A 430 19.53 19.05 -11.06
C GLY A 430 18.10 18.53 -10.99
N VAL A 431 17.94 17.37 -11.56
CA VAL A 431 16.68 16.65 -11.58
C VAL A 431 16.93 15.17 -11.29
N ASN A 432 16.19 14.62 -10.36
CA ASN A 432 16.03 13.18 -10.18
C ASN A 432 14.76 12.71 -10.87
N TYR A 433 14.87 11.64 -11.65
CA TYR A 433 13.74 10.97 -12.27
C TYR A 433 13.76 9.47 -11.98
N THR A 434 12.65 8.97 -11.47
CA THR A 434 12.51 7.53 -11.21
C THR A 434 12.06 6.82 -12.49
N LEU A 435 12.95 6.00 -13.03
CA LEU A 435 12.72 5.15 -14.19
C LEU A 435 11.98 3.86 -13.82
N PRO A 436 11.49 3.07 -14.79
CA PRO A 436 10.98 1.73 -14.53
C PRO A 436 11.97 0.89 -13.71
N MET A 437 11.44 -0.08 -12.97
CA MET A 437 12.20 -0.89 -12.00
C MET A 437 12.85 -0.07 -10.89
N LEU A 438 12.34 1.13 -10.60
CA LEU A 438 12.82 2.03 -9.54
C LEU A 438 14.29 2.44 -9.67
N VAL A 439 14.83 2.45 -10.87
CA VAL A 439 16.16 3.00 -11.14
C VAL A 439 16.07 4.52 -11.07
N ARG A 440 16.92 5.15 -10.27
CA ARG A 440 17.02 6.62 -10.17
C ARG A 440 17.99 7.12 -11.25
N PHE A 441 17.50 7.99 -12.11
CA PHE A 441 18.29 8.77 -13.03
C PHE A 441 18.44 10.18 -12.48
N GLN A 442 19.67 10.62 -12.28
CA GLN A 442 20.01 11.95 -11.79
C GLN A 442 20.79 12.70 -12.85
N THR A 443 20.46 13.96 -13.06
CA THR A 443 21.24 14.88 -13.89
C THR A 443 21.51 16.14 -13.09
N GLU A 444 22.75 16.62 -13.15
CA GLU A 444 23.21 17.82 -12.42
C GLU A 444 24.10 18.67 -13.30
N ILE A 445 23.98 19.97 -13.12
CA ILE A 445 24.85 20.99 -13.67
C ILE A 445 25.42 21.78 -12.49
N PHE A 446 26.74 21.79 -12.42
CA PHE A 446 27.45 22.44 -11.33
C PHE A 446 27.91 23.85 -11.72
N THR A 447 28.15 24.70 -10.71
CA THR A 447 28.57 26.09 -10.92
C THR A 447 29.97 26.24 -11.59
N ASP A 448 30.79 25.20 -11.54
CA ASP A 448 32.08 25.11 -12.28
C ASP A 448 31.92 24.66 -13.73
N GLY A 449 30.66 24.45 -14.19
CA GLY A 449 30.37 24.08 -15.59
C GLY A 449 30.43 22.57 -15.84
N ILE A 450 30.69 21.73 -14.84
CA ILE A 450 30.66 20.28 -14.99
C ILE A 450 29.20 19.80 -15.06
N VAL A 451 28.96 18.79 -15.90
CA VAL A 451 27.68 18.11 -16.04
C VAL A 451 27.86 16.66 -15.62
N ARG A 452 27.02 16.19 -14.66
CA ARG A 452 26.99 14.79 -14.21
C ARG A 452 25.66 14.15 -14.55
N LEU A 453 25.71 12.97 -15.14
CA LEU A 453 24.58 12.06 -15.28
C LEU A 453 24.86 10.82 -14.44
N GLN A 454 23.88 10.37 -13.67
CA GLN A 454 24.04 9.23 -12.78
C GLN A 454 22.84 8.30 -12.87
N LEU A 455 23.11 6.99 -12.85
CA LEU A 455 22.13 5.95 -12.70
C LEU A 455 22.43 5.18 -11.41
N MET A 456 21.44 5.00 -10.58
CA MET A 456 21.62 4.28 -9.33
C MET A 456 20.35 3.54 -8.88
N ARG A 457 20.55 2.46 -8.16
CA ARG A 457 19.51 1.79 -7.41
C ARG A 457 20.13 1.04 -6.24
N GLU A 458 19.60 1.26 -5.04
CA GLU A 458 20.22 0.79 -3.80
C GLU A 458 19.55 -0.44 -3.19
N ASP A 459 18.32 -0.74 -3.56
CA ASP A 459 17.52 -1.78 -2.90
C ASP A 459 16.88 -2.73 -3.91
N ILE A 460 17.72 -3.46 -4.66
CA ILE A 460 17.26 -4.51 -5.57
C ILE A 460 17.10 -5.81 -4.78
N PRO A 461 15.88 -6.33 -4.59
CA PRO A 461 15.67 -7.53 -3.83
C PRO A 461 16.18 -8.77 -4.59
N VAL A 462 17.14 -9.47 -4.02
CA VAL A 462 17.62 -10.77 -4.50
C VAL A 462 16.93 -11.90 -3.73
N THR A 463 16.79 -11.73 -2.41
CA THR A 463 16.00 -12.58 -1.53
C THR A 463 15.26 -11.74 -0.50
N LYS A 464 14.53 -12.36 0.43
CA LYS A 464 13.89 -11.63 1.55
C LYS A 464 14.86 -10.78 2.38
N ARG A 465 16.14 -11.18 2.45
CA ARG A 465 17.15 -10.52 3.28
C ARG A 465 18.35 -9.99 2.52
N LEU A 466 18.55 -10.42 1.28
CA LEU A 466 19.68 -10.00 0.46
C LEU A 466 19.23 -8.96 -0.56
N ARG A 467 19.91 -7.83 -0.59
CA ARG A 467 19.70 -6.72 -1.51
C ARG A 467 20.97 -6.47 -2.33
N PHE A 468 20.78 -6.06 -3.56
CA PHE A 468 21.86 -5.60 -4.43
C PHE A 468 21.71 -4.09 -4.66
N ALA A 469 22.85 -3.40 -4.74
CA ALA A 469 22.91 -1.97 -5.04
C ALA A 469 23.92 -1.72 -6.15
N PHE A 470 23.67 -0.69 -6.97
CA PHE A 470 24.63 -0.20 -7.94
C PHE A 470 24.50 1.30 -8.16
N MET A 471 25.58 1.93 -8.56
CA MET A 471 25.66 3.30 -9.03
C MET A 471 26.70 3.38 -10.15
N VAL A 472 26.40 4.17 -11.20
CA VAL A 472 27.34 4.55 -12.26
C VAL A 472 27.08 5.99 -12.67
N ASN A 473 28.13 6.76 -12.95
CA ASN A 473 27.97 8.14 -13.40
C ASN A 473 28.95 8.50 -14.54
N THR A 474 28.78 9.70 -15.08
CA THR A 474 29.62 10.22 -16.17
C THR A 474 30.99 10.69 -15.71
N ASP A 475 31.22 10.86 -14.42
CA ASP A 475 32.53 11.15 -13.83
C ASP A 475 33.39 9.90 -13.71
N LYS A 476 32.92 8.77 -14.30
CA LYS A 476 33.53 7.43 -14.27
C LYS A 476 33.56 6.78 -12.90
N GLU A 477 32.74 7.26 -12.01
CA GLU A 477 32.54 6.65 -10.71
C GLU A 477 31.51 5.52 -10.85
N TYR A 478 31.78 4.41 -10.18
CA TYR A 478 30.86 3.27 -10.11
C TYR A 478 30.96 2.55 -8.78
N MET A 479 29.86 2.03 -8.36
CA MET A 479 29.74 1.23 -7.14
C MET A 479 28.81 0.04 -7.40
N ALA A 480 29.18 -1.11 -6.85
CA ALA A 480 28.32 -2.28 -6.76
C ALA A 480 28.43 -2.90 -5.36
N GLY A 481 27.32 -3.30 -4.78
CA GLY A 481 27.33 -3.84 -3.43
C GLY A 481 26.19 -4.79 -3.15
N MET A 482 26.38 -5.59 -2.09
CA MET A 482 25.36 -6.45 -1.54
C MET A 482 25.13 -6.11 -0.07
N ASN A 483 23.86 -6.09 0.33
CA ASN A 483 23.44 -5.80 1.69
C ASN A 483 22.60 -6.96 2.23
N TYR A 484 23.04 -7.57 3.34
CA TYR A 484 22.32 -8.63 4.04
C TYR A 484 21.66 -8.09 5.30
N ILE A 485 20.33 -8.14 5.34
CA ILE A 485 19.49 -7.54 6.41
C ILE A 485 19.35 -8.55 7.56
N PHE A 486 19.87 -8.23 8.74
CA PHE A 486 19.64 -8.97 9.99
C PHE A 486 18.30 -8.59 10.61
N ASN A 487 18.05 -7.29 10.75
CA ASN A 487 16.80 -6.70 11.24
C ASN A 487 16.64 -5.28 10.66
N ARG A 488 15.58 -4.58 11.06
CA ARG A 488 15.28 -3.23 10.53
C ARG A 488 16.38 -2.18 10.78
N ASN A 489 17.19 -2.37 11.80
CA ASN A 489 18.17 -1.36 12.21
C ASN A 489 19.61 -1.78 11.90
N LEU A 490 19.86 -3.04 11.52
CA LEU A 490 21.20 -3.58 11.31
C LEU A 490 21.25 -4.45 10.06
N SER A 491 22.23 -4.19 9.21
CA SER A 491 22.60 -5.04 8.08
C SER A 491 24.11 -5.13 7.92
N MET A 492 24.57 -6.08 7.13
CA MET A 492 25.97 -6.21 6.72
C MET A 492 26.06 -5.88 5.24
N ARG A 493 26.95 -4.97 4.91
CA ARG A 493 27.20 -4.54 3.53
C ARG A 493 28.58 -4.98 3.07
N THR A 494 28.66 -5.42 1.83
CA THR A 494 29.91 -5.58 1.10
C THR A 494 29.78 -4.83 -0.21
N HIS A 495 30.76 -4.03 -0.57
CA HIS A 495 30.72 -3.23 -1.78
C HIS A 495 32.11 -3.07 -2.39
N TYR A 496 32.11 -2.76 -3.68
CA TYR A 496 33.25 -2.25 -4.41
C TYR A 496 32.91 -0.91 -5.01
N ASP A 497 33.79 0.05 -4.86
CA ASP A 497 33.63 1.40 -5.34
C ASP A 497 34.93 1.84 -6.04
N SER A 498 34.76 2.66 -7.09
CA SER A 498 35.91 3.08 -7.93
C SER A 498 36.94 3.92 -7.20
N ASP A 499 36.55 4.62 -6.13
CA ASP A 499 37.40 5.56 -5.40
C ASP A 499 38.06 4.93 -4.16
N MET A 500 37.32 4.08 -3.45
CA MET A 500 37.77 3.49 -2.17
C MET A 500 38.05 1.99 -2.23
N GLY A 501 37.73 1.34 -3.37
CA GLY A 501 37.96 -0.10 -3.57
C GLY A 501 36.96 -1.00 -2.81
N PHE A 502 37.42 -2.16 -2.38
CA PHE A 502 36.58 -3.15 -1.74
C PHE A 502 36.40 -2.87 -0.24
N GLY A 503 35.15 -2.87 0.20
CA GLY A 503 34.76 -2.68 1.59
C GLY A 503 33.80 -3.77 2.09
N VAL A 504 33.93 -4.08 3.38
CA VAL A 504 32.99 -4.90 4.14
C VAL A 504 32.68 -4.17 5.44
N GLY A 505 31.40 -4.04 5.78
CA GLY A 505 31.01 -3.25 6.94
C GLY A 505 29.66 -3.62 7.52
N LEU A 506 29.29 -2.88 8.55
CA LEU A 506 27.98 -2.93 9.19
C LEU A 506 27.25 -1.63 8.91
N THR A 507 26.00 -1.76 8.46
CA THR A 507 25.12 -0.64 8.18
C THR A 507 24.08 -0.52 9.29
N PHE A 508 23.99 0.68 9.86
CA PHE A 508 23.03 1.05 10.90
C PHE A 508 21.95 1.93 10.29
N ASN A 509 20.69 1.57 10.52
CA ASN A 509 19.52 2.29 10.01
C ASN A 509 18.63 2.79 11.16
N TYR A 510 18.09 4.02 10.99
CA TYR A 510 17.14 4.64 11.93
C TYR A 510 15.96 5.28 11.16
#